data_dff4242b34d3f8089593805c612cbf1b
#
_entry.id   dff4242b34d3f8089593805c612cbf1b
#
_cell.length_a   1.000
_cell.length_b   1.000
_cell.length_c   1.000
_cell.angle_alpha   90.00
_cell.angle_beta   90.00
_cell.angle_gamma   90.00
#
_symmetry.space_group_name_H-M   'P 1'
#
loop_
_entity.id
_entity.type
_entity.pdbx_description
1 polymer ?
#
loop_
_entity_poly.entity_id
_entity_poly.type
_entity_poly.pdbx_seq_one_letter_code
_entity_poly.pdbx_strand_id
1 'polypeptide(L)'
;MEDTIPVIDVENLSDQTEGKKLRDACEKWGCFRIINHSTPLTLMAEMKRVSEALLDLPVEIKKNNKDVIAGSGYKAPSDVNPLYEALGLYDLGSSQVMQDFCSQLNVTPYQRQVMEAYGKAIHELAVKIGEKMAESLGIFGADFEDWPCQFRINKYHFTPKAIGSLGVQLHTDSGFLTILQDDESVGGLEIVNQSGSFVSVPPFHGTLLVNLGDIAKVWSNGRFFNVKHRVQCKEAAIRFSIATFMLGPRKGNVEAPIEMVDHDHPRLYQPFVYEDFRKLRVSKKMHTGEALELLRLW
;
A
#
# COMPACT_ATOMS: atom_id res chain seq x y z
N MET A 1 7.86 -26.61 4.84
CA MET A 1 7.19 -25.89 3.71
C MET A 1 7.86 -24.53 3.66
N GLU A 2 8.49 -24.18 2.53
CA GLU A 2 8.99 -22.82 2.38
C GLU A 2 7.82 -21.86 2.53
N ASP A 3 7.94 -20.90 3.44
CA ASP A 3 6.98 -19.84 3.66
C ASP A 3 7.00 -18.88 2.45
N THR A 4 6.20 -19.19 1.44
CA THR A 4 6.03 -18.33 0.26
C THR A 4 4.67 -17.66 0.33
N ILE A 5 4.64 -16.35 0.03
CA ILE A 5 3.38 -15.60 -0.01
C ILE A 5 2.43 -16.19 -1.07
N PRO A 6 1.10 -16.17 -0.84
CA PRO A 6 0.11 -16.63 -1.81
C PRO A 6 0.17 -15.83 -3.12
N VAL A 7 -0.19 -16.49 -4.24
CA VAL A 7 -0.37 -15.86 -5.55
C VAL A 7 -1.84 -15.97 -5.93
N ILE A 8 -2.49 -14.84 -6.21
CA ILE A 8 -3.91 -14.74 -6.54
C ILE A 8 -4.07 -14.34 -8.01
N ASP A 9 -4.90 -15.06 -8.73
CA ASP A 9 -5.25 -14.77 -10.12
C ASP A 9 -6.48 -13.84 -10.19
N VAL A 10 -6.26 -12.57 -10.57
CA VAL A 10 -7.32 -11.54 -10.57
C VAL A 10 -8.39 -11.77 -11.62
N GLU A 11 -8.09 -12.45 -12.72
CA GLU A 11 -9.09 -12.80 -13.74
C GLU A 11 -10.05 -13.87 -13.22
N ASN A 12 -9.59 -14.75 -12.34
CA ASN A 12 -10.34 -15.88 -11.82
C ASN A 12 -11.00 -15.63 -10.45
N LEU A 13 -10.99 -14.39 -9.94
CA LEU A 13 -11.58 -14.05 -8.63
C LEU A 13 -13.09 -14.29 -8.50
N SER A 14 -13.79 -14.50 -9.61
CA SER A 14 -15.20 -14.93 -9.60
C SER A 14 -15.37 -16.45 -9.38
N ASP A 15 -14.30 -17.23 -9.50
CA ASP A 15 -14.27 -18.65 -9.15
C ASP A 15 -14.24 -18.84 -7.64
N GLN A 16 -15.05 -19.78 -7.14
CA GLN A 16 -15.17 -20.05 -5.69
C GLN A 16 -13.82 -20.48 -5.08
N THR A 17 -13.00 -21.20 -5.83
CA THR A 17 -11.69 -21.69 -5.36
C THR A 17 -10.71 -20.54 -5.20
N GLU A 18 -10.64 -19.63 -6.19
CA GLU A 18 -9.76 -18.46 -6.13
C GLU A 18 -10.26 -17.44 -5.11
N GLY A 19 -11.58 -17.25 -4.98
CA GLY A 19 -12.18 -16.43 -3.92
C GLY A 19 -11.85 -16.93 -2.52
N LYS A 20 -11.88 -18.26 -2.29
CA LYS A 20 -11.44 -18.87 -1.02
C LYS A 20 -9.94 -18.66 -0.78
N LYS A 21 -9.12 -18.81 -1.82
CA LYS A 21 -7.68 -18.58 -1.73
C LYS A 21 -7.36 -17.12 -1.40
N LEU A 22 -8.09 -16.15 -1.99
CA LEU A 22 -8.00 -14.75 -1.62
C LEU A 22 -8.31 -14.54 -0.13
N ARG A 23 -9.43 -15.12 0.36
CA ARG A 23 -9.79 -15.04 1.77
C ARG A 23 -8.70 -15.59 2.68
N ASP A 24 -8.20 -16.81 2.39
CA ASP A 24 -7.11 -17.43 3.15
C ASP A 24 -5.84 -16.56 3.14
N ALA A 25 -5.51 -15.92 2.02
CA ALA A 25 -4.40 -14.99 1.90
C ALA A 25 -4.60 -13.75 2.78
N CYS A 26 -5.80 -13.17 2.80
CA CYS A 26 -6.13 -12.02 3.65
C CYS A 26 -6.10 -12.34 5.15
N GLU A 27 -6.65 -13.50 5.54
CA GLU A 27 -6.76 -13.90 6.95
C GLU A 27 -5.42 -14.41 7.53
N LYS A 28 -4.61 -15.13 6.72
CA LYS A 28 -3.40 -15.82 7.22
C LYS A 28 -2.10 -15.05 6.93
N TRP A 29 -2.05 -14.26 5.86
CA TRP A 29 -0.84 -13.59 5.42
C TRP A 29 -0.93 -12.07 5.47
N GLY A 30 -2.07 -11.50 5.11
CA GLY A 30 -2.23 -10.06 4.93
C GLY A 30 -1.33 -9.48 3.83
N CYS A 31 -0.65 -10.35 3.09
CA CYS A 31 0.18 -10.02 1.93
C CYS A 31 0.06 -11.14 0.91
N PHE A 32 -0.13 -10.77 -0.35
CA PHE A 32 -0.19 -11.73 -1.45
C PHE A 32 0.23 -11.07 -2.77
N ARG A 33 0.66 -11.89 -3.71
CA ARG A 33 1.00 -11.47 -5.06
C ARG A 33 -0.23 -11.61 -5.94
N ILE A 34 -0.42 -10.69 -6.90
CA ILE A 34 -1.48 -10.78 -7.89
C ILE A 34 -0.89 -10.91 -9.29
N ILE A 35 -1.52 -11.77 -10.09
CA ILE A 35 -1.25 -12.01 -11.51
C ILE A 35 -2.52 -11.75 -12.32
N ASN A 36 -2.41 -11.63 -13.65
CA ASN A 36 -3.53 -11.37 -14.57
C ASN A 36 -4.39 -10.17 -14.13
N HIS A 37 -3.70 -9.12 -13.64
CA HIS A 37 -4.33 -7.95 -13.00
C HIS A 37 -4.81 -6.87 -13.99
N SER A 38 -4.83 -7.13 -15.27
CA SER A 38 -5.29 -6.23 -16.35
C SER A 38 -4.51 -4.92 -16.53
N THR A 39 -3.63 -4.53 -15.62
CA THR A 39 -2.75 -3.36 -15.82
C THR A 39 -1.68 -3.71 -16.86
N PRO A 40 -1.59 -2.97 -17.99
CA PRO A 40 -0.63 -3.30 -19.05
C PRO A 40 0.83 -3.23 -18.56
N LEU A 41 1.62 -4.26 -18.86
CA LEU A 41 3.04 -4.31 -18.47
C LEU A 41 3.85 -3.16 -19.09
N THR A 42 3.49 -2.73 -20.30
CA THR A 42 4.10 -1.56 -20.96
C THR A 42 3.84 -0.28 -20.15
N LEU A 43 2.62 -0.10 -19.63
CA LEU A 43 2.27 1.04 -18.79
C LEU A 43 3.01 1.02 -17.45
N MET A 44 3.17 -0.17 -16.84
CA MET A 44 3.99 -0.35 -15.64
C MET A 44 5.46 0.03 -15.88
N ALA A 45 6.03 -0.39 -17.00
CA ALA A 45 7.40 -0.05 -17.38
C ALA A 45 7.56 1.46 -17.67
N GLU A 46 6.59 2.10 -18.32
CA GLU A 46 6.59 3.55 -18.55
C GLU A 46 6.48 4.31 -17.23
N MET A 47 5.59 3.88 -16.33
CA MET A 47 5.45 4.51 -15.01
C MET A 47 6.74 4.38 -14.17
N LYS A 48 7.47 3.25 -14.26
CA LYS A 48 8.78 3.11 -13.63
C LYS A 48 9.76 4.15 -14.15
N ARG A 49 9.87 4.33 -15.47
CA ARG A 49 10.75 5.36 -16.07
C ARG A 49 10.36 6.78 -15.64
N VAL A 50 9.06 7.08 -15.58
CA VAL A 50 8.57 8.37 -15.07
C VAL A 50 8.98 8.56 -13.61
N SER A 51 8.82 7.53 -12.78
CA SER A 51 9.22 7.55 -11.36
C SER A 51 10.72 7.82 -11.19
N GLU A 52 11.55 7.15 -11.96
CA GLU A 52 13.00 7.35 -11.98
C GLU A 52 13.35 8.80 -12.34
N ALA A 53 12.77 9.32 -13.42
CA ALA A 53 13.02 10.70 -13.89
C ALA A 53 12.59 11.75 -12.86
N LEU A 54 11.45 11.56 -12.18
CA LEU A 54 10.96 12.50 -11.16
C LEU A 54 11.81 12.45 -9.89
N LEU A 55 12.29 11.27 -9.47
CA LEU A 55 13.16 11.13 -8.31
C LEU A 55 14.61 11.62 -8.57
N ASP A 56 15.00 11.73 -9.85
CA ASP A 56 16.30 12.29 -10.26
C ASP A 56 16.27 13.81 -10.43
N LEU A 57 15.10 14.46 -10.28
CA LEU A 57 15.01 15.91 -10.28
C LEU A 57 15.88 16.54 -9.18
N PRO A 58 16.36 17.79 -9.38
CA PRO A 58 17.05 18.52 -8.32
C PRO A 58 16.21 18.58 -7.04
N VAL A 59 16.88 18.49 -5.91
CA VAL A 59 16.22 18.47 -4.59
C VAL A 59 15.34 19.71 -4.36
N GLU A 60 15.73 20.87 -4.92
CA GLU A 60 14.97 22.11 -4.81
C GLU A 60 13.61 22.03 -5.53
N ILE A 61 13.53 21.27 -6.63
CA ILE A 61 12.26 21.00 -7.31
C ILE A 61 11.45 19.98 -6.49
N LYS A 62 12.06 18.88 -6.05
CA LYS A 62 11.38 17.84 -5.25
C LYS A 62 10.76 18.42 -3.97
N LYS A 63 11.39 19.38 -3.32
CA LYS A 63 10.86 20.09 -2.14
C LYS A 63 9.57 20.84 -2.38
N ASN A 64 9.20 21.11 -3.62
CA ASN A 64 7.90 21.73 -3.95
C ASN A 64 6.73 20.77 -3.77
N ASN A 65 6.99 19.46 -3.77
CA ASN A 65 5.97 18.45 -3.48
C ASN A 65 5.65 18.44 -1.99
N LYS A 66 4.67 19.28 -1.60
CA LYS A 66 4.27 19.48 -0.20
C LYS A 66 3.28 18.43 0.28
N ASP A 67 3.28 18.20 1.58
CA ASP A 67 2.27 17.38 2.24
C ASP A 67 0.88 18.03 2.13
N VAL A 68 -0.11 17.28 1.64
CA VAL A 68 -1.54 17.60 1.76
C VAL A 68 -2.05 17.05 3.09
N ILE A 69 -1.67 15.83 3.42
CA ILE A 69 -1.78 15.23 4.75
C ILE A 69 -0.37 14.82 5.20
N ALA A 70 -0.16 14.73 6.50
CA ALA A 70 1.16 14.43 7.05
C ALA A 70 1.81 13.22 6.36
N GLY A 71 2.94 13.43 5.72
CA GLY A 71 3.70 12.41 5.04
C GLY A 71 3.27 12.08 3.62
N SER A 72 2.36 12.83 2.98
CA SER A 72 1.92 12.56 1.61
C SER A 72 2.81 13.16 0.52
N GLY A 73 3.65 14.13 0.82
CA GLY A 73 4.54 14.80 -0.15
C GLY A 73 5.95 14.20 -0.20
N TYR A 74 6.93 15.04 -0.57
CA TYR A 74 8.33 14.66 -0.67
C TYR A 74 8.92 14.24 0.67
N LYS A 75 9.61 13.13 0.66
CA LYS A 75 10.43 12.63 1.78
C LYS A 75 11.89 12.56 1.35
N ALA A 76 12.70 13.44 1.92
CA ALA A 76 14.14 13.36 1.79
C ALA A 76 14.72 12.25 2.68
N PRO A 77 15.91 11.72 2.38
CA PRO A 77 16.66 10.89 3.31
C PRO A 77 16.78 11.57 4.69
N SER A 78 16.63 10.80 5.75
CA SER A 78 16.65 11.28 7.14
C SER A 78 17.48 10.37 8.02
N ASP A 79 17.76 10.79 9.26
CA ASP A 79 18.52 9.96 10.22
C ASP A 79 17.85 8.61 10.51
N VAL A 80 16.51 8.56 10.44
CA VAL A 80 15.74 7.30 10.65
C VAL A 80 15.75 6.42 9.41
N ASN A 81 15.66 7.03 8.22
CA ASN A 81 15.63 6.33 6.93
C ASN A 81 16.65 6.99 5.96
N PRO A 82 17.95 6.81 6.18
CA PRO A 82 18.98 7.50 5.40
C PRO A 82 19.10 7.01 3.96
N LEU A 83 18.56 5.84 3.66
CA LEU A 83 18.62 5.21 2.34
C LEU A 83 17.34 5.44 1.51
N TYR A 84 16.34 6.13 2.06
CA TYR A 84 15.02 6.24 1.49
C TYR A 84 14.69 7.66 1.04
N GLU A 85 14.21 7.79 -0.16
CA GLU A 85 13.67 9.02 -0.74
C GLU A 85 12.33 8.73 -1.43
N ALA A 86 11.37 9.65 -1.35
CA ALA A 86 10.09 9.46 -2.02
C ALA A 86 9.41 10.76 -2.42
N LEU A 87 8.64 10.71 -3.51
CA LEU A 87 7.64 11.70 -3.88
C LEU A 87 6.25 11.13 -3.66
N GLY A 88 5.27 11.97 -3.35
CA GLY A 88 3.93 11.50 -3.05
C GLY A 88 2.82 12.42 -3.54
N LEU A 89 1.69 11.80 -3.86
CA LEU A 89 0.45 12.41 -4.31
C LEU A 89 -0.67 11.87 -3.39
N TYR A 90 -1.42 12.79 -2.78
CA TYR A 90 -2.39 12.41 -1.73
C TYR A 90 -3.52 11.53 -2.24
N ASP A 91 -4.03 11.81 -3.44
CA ASP A 91 -5.21 11.16 -3.96
C ASP A 91 -5.14 11.02 -5.49
N LEU A 92 -4.87 9.80 -5.90
CA LEU A 92 -4.66 9.44 -7.29
C LEU A 92 -5.92 9.60 -8.15
N GLY A 93 -7.11 9.45 -7.55
CA GLY A 93 -8.40 9.64 -8.21
C GLY A 93 -8.79 11.11 -8.41
N SER A 94 -8.05 12.06 -7.82
CA SER A 94 -8.35 13.50 -7.94
C SER A 94 -7.56 14.16 -9.05
N SER A 95 -8.25 14.63 -10.09
CA SER A 95 -7.62 15.38 -11.20
C SER A 95 -6.93 16.67 -10.74
N GLN A 96 -7.48 17.36 -9.72
CA GLN A 96 -6.88 18.56 -9.16
C GLN A 96 -5.56 18.25 -8.44
N VAL A 97 -5.54 17.18 -7.62
CA VAL A 97 -4.33 16.76 -6.89
C VAL A 97 -3.25 16.32 -7.88
N MET A 98 -3.62 15.63 -8.96
CA MET A 98 -2.70 15.27 -10.05
C MET A 98 -2.15 16.51 -10.74
N GLN A 99 -2.98 17.52 -11.04
CA GLN A 99 -2.53 18.76 -11.64
C GLN A 99 -1.55 19.52 -10.74
N ASP A 100 -1.85 19.60 -9.44
CA ASP A 100 -1.00 20.29 -8.46
C ASP A 100 0.36 19.59 -8.35
N PHE A 101 0.37 18.25 -8.25
CA PHE A 101 1.60 17.47 -8.25
C PHE A 101 2.45 17.71 -9.51
N CYS A 102 1.83 17.65 -10.69
CA CYS A 102 2.51 17.88 -11.96
C CYS A 102 3.10 19.29 -12.04
N SER A 103 2.37 20.31 -11.55
CA SER A 103 2.83 21.69 -11.51
C SER A 103 4.00 21.89 -10.54
N GLN A 104 3.95 21.28 -9.37
CA GLN A 104 5.00 21.36 -8.35
C GLN A 104 6.35 20.81 -8.84
N LEU A 105 6.31 19.76 -9.67
CA LEU A 105 7.50 19.04 -10.14
C LEU A 105 7.89 19.35 -11.58
N ASN A 106 7.21 20.29 -12.26
CA ASN A 106 7.40 20.58 -13.68
C ASN A 106 7.29 19.33 -14.57
N VAL A 107 6.30 18.47 -14.26
CA VAL A 107 6.05 17.22 -14.99
C VAL A 107 5.70 17.50 -16.45
N THR A 108 6.34 16.81 -17.39
CA THR A 108 6.05 16.99 -18.82
C THR A 108 4.66 16.44 -19.19
N PRO A 109 4.04 16.91 -20.30
CA PRO A 109 2.75 16.39 -20.74
C PRO A 109 2.73 14.87 -20.93
N TYR A 110 3.81 14.28 -21.44
CA TYR A 110 3.94 12.84 -21.61
C TYR A 110 3.97 12.10 -20.25
N GLN A 111 4.81 12.57 -19.32
CA GLN A 111 4.87 11.98 -17.98
C GLN A 111 3.52 12.06 -17.27
N ARG A 112 2.81 13.19 -17.40
CA ARG A 112 1.47 13.36 -16.86
C ARG A 112 0.49 12.35 -17.46
N GLN A 113 0.48 12.17 -18.77
CA GLN A 113 -0.37 11.18 -19.44
C GLN A 113 -0.13 9.76 -18.93
N VAL A 114 1.14 9.37 -18.74
CA VAL A 114 1.50 8.07 -18.17
C VAL A 114 0.99 7.94 -16.74
N MET A 115 1.18 8.96 -15.90
CA MET A 115 0.72 8.96 -14.50
C MET A 115 -0.80 8.88 -14.40
N GLU A 116 -1.54 9.61 -15.23
CA GLU A 116 -3.01 9.57 -15.26
C GLU A 116 -3.52 8.20 -15.70
N ALA A 117 -2.93 7.61 -16.75
CA ALA A 117 -3.30 6.28 -17.24
C ALA A 117 -3.00 5.19 -16.20
N TYR A 118 -1.81 5.23 -15.61
CA TYR A 118 -1.41 4.29 -14.55
C TYR A 118 -2.29 4.44 -13.30
N GLY A 119 -2.52 5.68 -12.89
CA GLY A 119 -3.35 6.00 -11.74
C GLY A 119 -4.76 5.45 -11.86
N LYS A 120 -5.38 5.63 -13.03
CA LYS A 120 -6.71 5.08 -13.32
C LYS A 120 -6.70 3.54 -13.23
N ALA A 121 -5.75 2.87 -13.91
CA ALA A 121 -5.68 1.42 -13.92
C ALA A 121 -5.47 0.81 -12.52
N ILE A 122 -4.59 1.42 -11.70
CA ILE A 122 -4.32 0.94 -10.34
C ILE A 122 -5.47 1.28 -9.38
N HIS A 123 -6.15 2.41 -9.54
CA HIS A 123 -7.33 2.75 -8.74
C HIS A 123 -8.47 1.74 -8.98
N GLU A 124 -8.81 1.49 -10.25
CA GLU A 124 -9.82 0.48 -10.63
C GLU A 124 -9.46 -0.91 -10.09
N LEU A 125 -8.18 -1.27 -10.15
CA LEU A 125 -7.70 -2.53 -9.59
C LEU A 125 -7.83 -2.57 -8.06
N ALA A 126 -7.52 -1.49 -7.36
CA ALA A 126 -7.63 -1.42 -5.90
C ALA A 126 -9.10 -1.57 -5.44
N VAL A 127 -10.03 -0.88 -6.12
CA VAL A 127 -11.46 -1.01 -5.87
C VAL A 127 -11.91 -2.45 -6.09
N LYS A 128 -11.59 -3.04 -7.25
CA LYS A 128 -11.92 -4.43 -7.58
C LYS A 128 -11.41 -5.41 -6.52
N ILE A 129 -10.16 -5.26 -6.07
CA ILE A 129 -9.59 -6.14 -5.02
C ILE A 129 -10.34 -5.94 -3.70
N GLY A 130 -10.63 -4.70 -3.31
CA GLY A 130 -11.41 -4.40 -2.10
C GLY A 130 -12.79 -5.05 -2.11
N GLU A 131 -13.52 -4.93 -3.23
CA GLU A 131 -14.82 -5.57 -3.42
C GLU A 131 -14.73 -7.10 -3.32
N LYS A 132 -13.75 -7.72 -3.98
CA LYS A 132 -13.54 -9.17 -3.92
C LYS A 132 -13.11 -9.67 -2.54
N MET A 133 -12.37 -8.85 -1.79
CA MET A 133 -12.08 -9.13 -0.37
C MET A 133 -13.37 -9.10 0.46
N ALA A 134 -14.26 -8.11 0.25
CA ALA A 134 -15.56 -8.04 0.91
C ALA A 134 -16.46 -9.24 0.55
N GLU A 135 -16.60 -9.57 -0.74
CA GLU A 135 -17.34 -10.73 -1.22
C GLU A 135 -16.81 -12.05 -0.61
N SER A 136 -15.51 -12.18 -0.42
CA SER A 136 -14.89 -13.36 0.19
C SER A 136 -15.33 -13.59 1.64
N LEU A 137 -15.80 -12.54 2.32
CA LEU A 137 -16.40 -12.57 3.65
C LEU A 137 -17.93 -12.66 3.64
N GLY A 138 -18.54 -12.75 2.44
CA GLY A 138 -20.00 -12.77 2.26
C GLY A 138 -20.65 -11.38 2.27
N ILE A 139 -19.87 -10.32 2.15
CA ILE A 139 -20.37 -8.93 2.10
C ILE A 139 -20.43 -8.52 0.63
N PHE A 140 -21.63 -8.34 0.11
CA PHE A 140 -21.87 -7.95 -1.27
C PHE A 140 -22.29 -6.48 -1.37
N GLY A 141 -21.82 -5.79 -2.42
CA GLY A 141 -22.13 -4.38 -2.66
C GLY A 141 -21.37 -3.41 -1.77
N ALA A 142 -20.26 -3.85 -1.16
CA ALA A 142 -19.33 -2.93 -0.52
C ALA A 142 -18.74 -1.98 -1.57
N ASP A 143 -18.72 -0.68 -1.26
CA ASP A 143 -18.29 0.38 -2.16
C ASP A 143 -17.00 1.02 -1.63
N PHE A 144 -15.95 1.01 -2.46
CA PHE A 144 -14.64 1.59 -2.17
C PHE A 144 -14.26 2.71 -3.15
N GLU A 145 -15.12 3.10 -4.08
CA GLU A 145 -14.86 4.11 -5.11
C GLU A 145 -14.46 5.46 -4.53
N ASP A 146 -15.13 5.89 -3.46
CA ASP A 146 -14.84 7.16 -2.80
C ASP A 146 -13.66 7.11 -1.81
N TRP A 147 -12.97 5.98 -1.68
CA TRP A 147 -11.83 5.88 -0.77
C TRP A 147 -10.58 6.48 -1.42
N PRO A 148 -9.93 7.50 -0.80
CA PRO A 148 -8.75 8.12 -1.39
C PRO A 148 -7.63 7.11 -1.57
N CYS A 149 -6.95 7.20 -2.72
CA CYS A 149 -5.77 6.40 -2.99
C CYS A 149 -4.52 7.28 -2.97
N GLN A 150 -3.78 7.26 -1.86
CA GLN A 150 -2.48 7.91 -1.77
C GLN A 150 -1.46 7.16 -2.63
N PHE A 151 -0.68 7.91 -3.40
CA PHE A 151 0.33 7.36 -4.30
C PHE A 151 1.72 7.79 -3.85
N ARG A 152 2.70 6.88 -3.94
CA ARG A 152 4.10 7.14 -3.65
C ARG A 152 5.01 6.46 -4.65
N ILE A 153 6.00 7.19 -5.12
CA ILE A 153 7.14 6.65 -5.83
C ILE A 153 8.35 6.71 -4.90
N ASN A 154 9.03 5.58 -4.75
CA ASN A 154 10.06 5.37 -3.74
C ASN A 154 11.39 5.02 -4.41
N LYS A 155 12.48 5.58 -3.88
CA LYS A 155 13.85 5.29 -4.29
C LYS A 155 14.68 4.92 -3.05
N TYR A 156 15.38 3.81 -3.14
CA TYR A 156 16.28 3.34 -2.09
C TYR A 156 17.72 3.39 -2.60
N HIS A 157 18.55 4.15 -1.91
CA HIS A 157 19.95 4.36 -2.23
C HIS A 157 20.82 3.26 -1.58
N PHE A 158 20.68 2.03 -2.06
CA PHE A 158 21.45 0.90 -1.53
C PHE A 158 22.89 0.92 -2.04
N THR A 159 23.83 0.94 -1.13
CA THR A 159 25.26 0.97 -1.40
C THR A 159 25.96 -0.25 -0.77
N PRO A 160 27.19 -0.59 -1.16
CA PRO A 160 27.92 -1.69 -0.53
C PRO A 160 28.03 -1.57 1.00
N LYS A 161 28.14 -0.35 1.53
CA LYS A 161 28.21 -0.07 2.96
C LYS A 161 26.85 -0.19 3.66
N ALA A 162 25.76 -0.16 2.90
CA ALA A 162 24.40 -0.23 3.43
C ALA A 162 23.83 -1.66 3.49
N ILE A 163 24.55 -2.67 3.00
CA ILE A 163 24.10 -4.07 3.05
C ILE A 163 23.76 -4.46 4.49
N GLY A 164 22.56 -5.00 4.71
CA GLY A 164 21.99 -5.33 6.02
C GLY A 164 21.23 -4.19 6.70
N SER A 165 21.42 -2.93 6.27
CA SER A 165 20.69 -1.78 6.82
C SER A 165 19.25 -1.72 6.30
N LEU A 166 18.38 -1.01 7.03
CA LEU A 166 16.99 -0.83 6.64
C LEU A 166 16.84 0.37 5.70
N GLY A 167 16.16 0.16 4.59
CA GLY A 167 15.65 1.23 3.72
C GLY A 167 14.39 1.86 4.30
N VAL A 168 13.46 1.02 4.79
CA VAL A 168 12.28 1.45 5.56
C VAL A 168 12.14 0.57 6.78
N GLN A 169 11.86 1.18 7.92
CA GLN A 169 11.67 0.52 9.21
C GLN A 169 10.44 -0.39 9.20
N LEU A 170 10.39 -1.34 10.12
CA LEU A 170 9.23 -2.21 10.31
C LEU A 170 7.97 -1.37 10.59
N HIS A 171 6.91 -1.61 9.84
CA HIS A 171 5.63 -0.89 10.00
C HIS A 171 4.46 -1.71 9.45
N THR A 172 3.23 -1.27 9.76
CA THR A 172 2.01 -1.60 9.04
C THR A 172 1.58 -0.40 8.21
N ASP A 173 0.88 -0.62 7.10
CA ASP A 173 0.21 0.46 6.39
C ASP A 173 -1.03 0.91 7.18
N SER A 174 -1.28 2.23 7.20
CA SER A 174 -2.43 2.78 7.95
C SER A 174 -3.76 2.65 7.22
N GLY A 175 -3.74 2.33 5.91
CA GLY A 175 -4.92 2.25 5.06
C GLY A 175 -5.60 0.87 5.07
N PHE A 176 -6.47 0.66 4.08
CA PHE A 176 -7.17 -0.58 3.86
C PHE A 176 -6.28 -1.60 3.15
N LEU A 177 -5.83 -1.27 1.95
CA LEU A 177 -4.88 -2.09 1.20
C LEU A 177 -3.85 -1.22 0.48
N THR A 178 -2.70 -1.79 0.20
CA THR A 178 -1.65 -1.20 -0.63
C THR A 178 -1.42 -2.07 -1.85
N ILE A 179 -1.47 -1.49 -3.05
CA ILE A 179 -0.96 -2.14 -4.26
C ILE A 179 0.45 -1.64 -4.50
N LEU A 180 1.40 -2.56 -4.56
CA LEU A 180 2.81 -2.27 -4.75
C LEU A 180 3.31 -2.86 -6.08
N GLN A 181 3.74 -1.98 -6.98
CA GLN A 181 4.65 -2.34 -8.06
C GLN A 181 6.06 -2.32 -7.49
N ASP A 182 6.60 -3.51 -7.21
CA ASP A 182 7.93 -3.66 -6.65
C ASP A 182 9.01 -3.50 -7.73
N ASP A 183 10.27 -3.37 -7.33
CA ASP A 183 11.39 -3.47 -8.27
C ASP A 183 11.41 -4.86 -8.92
N GLU A 184 11.74 -4.89 -10.20
CA GLU A 184 11.73 -6.16 -10.96
C GLU A 184 12.98 -7.01 -10.74
N SER A 185 14.04 -6.44 -10.19
CA SER A 185 15.35 -7.07 -10.03
C SER A 185 15.93 -6.94 -8.63
N VAL A 186 15.74 -5.78 -7.98
CA VAL A 186 16.34 -5.49 -6.67
C VAL A 186 15.37 -5.85 -5.55
N GLY A 187 15.70 -6.87 -4.79
CA GLY A 187 14.92 -7.36 -3.65
C GLY A 187 15.02 -6.46 -2.42
N GLY A 188 14.57 -7.01 -1.29
CA GLY A 188 14.71 -6.39 0.03
C GLY A 188 13.41 -6.23 0.81
N LEU A 189 12.25 -6.40 0.17
CA LEU A 189 10.98 -6.45 0.89
C LEU A 189 10.90 -7.72 1.76
N GLU A 190 10.55 -7.54 3.03
CA GLU A 190 10.30 -8.61 3.98
C GLU A 190 9.00 -8.34 4.73
N ILE A 191 8.20 -9.36 4.91
CA ILE A 191 6.98 -9.34 5.73
C ILE A 191 7.20 -10.14 7.01
N VAL A 192 6.38 -9.91 8.03
CA VAL A 192 6.33 -10.73 9.24
C VAL A 192 5.10 -11.61 9.17
N ASN A 193 5.29 -12.93 9.17
CA ASN A 193 4.19 -13.89 9.18
C ASN A 193 3.54 -14.00 10.58
N GLN A 194 2.49 -14.81 10.71
CA GLN A 194 1.78 -14.99 11.99
C GLN A 194 2.64 -15.61 13.09
N SER A 195 3.70 -16.33 12.75
CA SER A 195 4.65 -16.87 13.74
C SER A 195 5.66 -15.83 14.24
N GLY A 196 5.63 -14.60 13.70
CA GLY A 196 6.58 -13.54 14.03
C GLY A 196 7.91 -13.61 13.25
N SER A 197 8.02 -14.52 12.28
CA SER A 197 9.23 -14.70 11.47
C SER A 197 9.22 -13.79 10.26
N PHE A 198 10.40 -13.29 9.88
CA PHE A 198 10.55 -12.56 8.63
C PHE A 198 10.56 -13.52 7.43
N VAL A 199 9.72 -13.20 6.45
CA VAL A 199 9.63 -13.90 5.16
C VAL A 199 10.04 -12.94 4.07
N SER A 200 11.02 -13.32 3.25
CA SER A 200 11.47 -12.51 2.11
C SER A 200 10.45 -12.58 0.98
N VAL A 201 10.19 -11.43 0.36
CA VAL A 201 9.32 -11.32 -0.82
C VAL A 201 10.19 -10.97 -2.02
N PRO A 202 10.64 -11.97 -2.79
CA PRO A 202 11.52 -11.72 -3.93
C PRO A 202 10.78 -10.99 -5.05
N PRO A 203 11.49 -10.20 -5.88
CA PRO A 203 10.93 -9.64 -7.10
C PRO A 203 10.34 -10.70 -8.02
N PHE A 204 9.26 -10.36 -8.71
CA PHE A 204 8.67 -11.22 -9.73
C PHE A 204 8.04 -10.36 -10.83
N HIS A 205 8.64 -10.43 -12.02
CA HIS A 205 8.26 -9.59 -13.16
C HIS A 205 6.78 -9.77 -13.55
N GLY A 206 6.15 -8.68 -13.94
CA GLY A 206 4.76 -8.67 -14.43
C GLY A 206 3.70 -8.94 -13.37
N THR A 207 4.04 -8.80 -12.07
CA THR A 207 3.11 -8.98 -10.97
C THR A 207 3.07 -7.75 -10.09
N LEU A 208 2.00 -7.63 -9.29
CA LEU A 208 1.87 -6.64 -8.23
C LEU A 208 1.73 -7.36 -6.88
N LEU A 209 2.04 -6.64 -5.81
CA LEU A 209 1.83 -7.10 -4.44
C LEU A 209 0.66 -6.37 -3.81
N VAL A 210 -0.09 -7.04 -2.96
CA VAL A 210 -1.13 -6.44 -2.13
C VAL A 210 -0.77 -6.67 -0.67
N ASN A 211 -0.69 -5.57 0.11
CA ASN A 211 -0.56 -5.61 1.56
C ASN A 211 -1.84 -5.09 2.21
N LEU A 212 -2.32 -5.76 3.23
CA LEU A 212 -3.46 -5.31 4.03
C LEU A 212 -2.98 -4.45 5.18
N GLY A 213 -3.63 -3.31 5.34
CA GLY A 213 -3.31 -2.33 6.37
C GLY A 213 -4.21 -2.42 7.61
N ASP A 214 -4.04 -1.45 8.49
CA ASP A 214 -4.75 -1.39 9.76
C ASP A 214 -6.27 -1.26 9.58
N ILE A 215 -6.71 -0.49 8.55
CA ILE A 215 -8.15 -0.33 8.28
C ILE A 215 -8.79 -1.64 7.82
N ALA A 216 -8.08 -2.48 7.04
CA ALA A 216 -8.61 -3.78 6.64
C ALA A 216 -8.89 -4.68 7.85
N LYS A 217 -8.02 -4.65 8.86
CA LYS A 217 -8.23 -5.38 10.12
C LYS A 217 -9.47 -4.88 10.87
N VAL A 218 -9.63 -3.58 10.99
CA VAL A 218 -10.82 -2.99 11.66
C VAL A 218 -12.08 -3.30 10.89
N TRP A 219 -12.10 -3.04 9.58
CA TRP A 219 -13.24 -3.24 8.70
C TRP A 219 -13.71 -4.70 8.67
N SER A 220 -12.79 -5.65 8.72
CA SER A 220 -13.11 -7.08 8.75
C SER A 220 -13.41 -7.62 10.16
N ASN A 221 -13.62 -6.76 11.15
CA ASN A 221 -13.80 -7.14 12.55
C ASN A 221 -12.69 -8.08 13.06
N GLY A 222 -11.44 -7.77 12.68
CA GLY A 222 -10.26 -8.53 13.12
C GLY A 222 -9.92 -9.78 12.31
N ARG A 223 -10.71 -10.15 11.29
CA ARG A 223 -10.46 -11.37 10.48
C ARG A 223 -9.26 -11.21 9.57
N PHE A 224 -9.08 -10.06 8.93
CA PHE A 224 -7.93 -9.83 8.06
C PHE A 224 -6.68 -9.49 8.87
N PHE A 225 -5.56 -9.97 8.38
CA PHE A 225 -4.26 -9.77 9.01
C PHE A 225 -3.59 -8.51 8.44
N ASN A 226 -3.36 -7.48 9.28
CA ASN A 226 -2.60 -6.29 8.91
C ASN A 226 -1.09 -6.61 8.93
N VAL A 227 -0.49 -6.80 7.76
CA VAL A 227 0.88 -7.30 7.67
C VAL A 227 1.92 -6.27 8.10
N LYS A 228 2.83 -6.66 8.99
CA LYS A 228 4.04 -5.90 9.27
C LYS A 228 5.08 -6.19 8.20
N HIS A 229 5.71 -5.14 7.68
CA HIS A 229 6.74 -5.28 6.64
C HIS A 229 7.83 -4.23 6.76
N ARG A 230 8.97 -4.52 6.14
CA ARG A 230 10.13 -3.62 6.07
C ARG A 230 10.85 -3.78 4.74
N VAL A 231 11.76 -2.85 4.45
CA VAL A 231 12.67 -2.99 3.29
C VAL A 231 14.10 -2.98 3.80
N GLN A 232 14.87 -4.02 3.49
CA GLN A 232 16.28 -4.17 3.87
C GLN A 232 17.17 -4.16 2.64
N CYS A 233 18.30 -3.50 2.72
CA CYS A 233 19.34 -3.56 1.69
C CYS A 233 19.97 -4.97 1.66
N LYS A 234 19.63 -5.74 0.64
CA LYS A 234 20.21 -7.09 0.42
C LYS A 234 21.40 -7.05 -0.54
N GLU A 235 21.41 -6.07 -1.43
CA GLU A 235 22.44 -5.88 -2.45
C GLU A 235 22.69 -4.40 -2.72
N ALA A 236 23.87 -4.07 -3.24
CA ALA A 236 24.26 -2.69 -3.57
C ALA A 236 23.72 -2.30 -4.93
N ALA A 237 22.46 -1.84 -4.98
CA ALA A 237 21.80 -1.37 -6.19
C ALA A 237 20.75 -0.32 -5.85
N ILE A 238 20.45 0.58 -6.78
CA ILE A 238 19.29 1.48 -6.62
C ILE A 238 18.03 0.66 -6.81
N ARG A 239 17.14 0.70 -5.82
CA ARG A 239 15.83 0.06 -5.87
C ARG A 239 14.74 1.10 -6.01
N PHE A 240 13.76 0.84 -6.88
CA PHE A 240 12.56 1.65 -7.02
C PHE A 240 11.32 0.83 -6.66
N SER A 241 10.31 1.49 -6.15
CA SER A 241 8.97 0.89 -6.03
C SER A 241 7.90 1.97 -6.13
N ILE A 242 6.70 1.56 -6.54
CA ILE A 242 5.55 2.43 -6.69
C ILE A 242 4.42 1.84 -5.84
N ALA A 243 3.94 2.60 -4.86
CA ALA A 243 2.93 2.16 -3.92
C ALA A 243 1.65 3.01 -4.04
N THR A 244 0.51 2.36 -4.12
CA THR A 244 -0.82 2.98 -4.08
C THR A 244 -1.54 2.46 -2.84
N PHE A 245 -1.83 3.36 -1.92
CA PHE A 245 -2.48 3.08 -0.63
C PHE A 245 -3.95 3.50 -0.70
N MET A 246 -4.87 2.54 -0.79
CA MET A 246 -6.28 2.82 -0.51
C MET A 246 -6.41 3.10 0.98
N LEU A 247 -6.82 4.31 1.33
CA LEU A 247 -6.83 4.79 2.71
C LEU A 247 -8.06 4.30 3.49
N GLY A 248 -8.83 5.17 4.07
CA GLY A 248 -10.15 4.94 4.66
C GLY A 248 -11.19 5.83 3.97
N PRO A 249 -12.47 5.69 4.29
CA PRO A 249 -13.53 6.46 3.67
C PRO A 249 -13.31 7.97 3.87
N ARG A 250 -13.62 8.77 2.84
CA ARG A 250 -13.56 10.25 2.93
C ARG A 250 -14.55 10.81 3.93
N LYS A 251 -15.70 10.15 4.07
CA LYS A 251 -16.80 10.54 4.93
C LYS A 251 -17.25 9.36 5.76
N GLY A 252 -17.72 9.65 6.97
CA GLY A 252 -18.15 8.61 7.90
C GLY A 252 -17.00 7.97 8.67
N ASN A 253 -17.32 6.85 9.29
CA ASN A 253 -16.40 6.12 10.15
C ASN A 253 -15.78 4.91 9.45
N VAL A 254 -14.59 4.56 9.87
CA VAL A 254 -14.04 3.21 9.70
C VAL A 254 -14.67 2.36 10.79
N GLU A 255 -15.39 1.34 10.38
CA GLU A 255 -16.00 0.35 11.27
C GLU A 255 -16.27 -0.96 10.54
N ALA A 256 -16.45 -2.02 11.28
CA ALA A 256 -16.88 -3.29 10.71
C ALA A 256 -18.34 -3.18 10.23
N PRO A 257 -18.67 -3.67 9.00
CA PRO A 257 -20.04 -3.81 8.55
C PRO A 257 -20.88 -4.63 9.54
N ILE A 258 -22.19 -4.35 9.57
CA ILE A 258 -23.08 -5.00 10.54
C ILE A 258 -23.13 -6.52 10.34
N GLU A 259 -22.93 -7.00 9.11
CA GLU A 259 -22.86 -8.41 8.73
C GLU A 259 -21.68 -9.15 9.37
N MET A 260 -20.69 -8.41 9.84
CA MET A 260 -19.49 -8.94 10.52
C MET A 260 -19.63 -8.92 12.05
N VAL A 261 -20.76 -8.45 12.57
CA VAL A 261 -20.95 -8.22 14.00
C VAL A 261 -22.23 -8.95 14.44
N ASP A 262 -22.09 -9.90 15.36
CA ASP A 262 -23.19 -10.65 15.96
C ASP A 262 -22.88 -10.95 17.45
N HIS A 263 -23.71 -11.78 18.08
CA HIS A 263 -23.54 -12.16 19.46
C HIS A 263 -22.22 -12.93 19.70
N ASP A 264 -21.83 -13.80 18.77
CA ASP A 264 -20.64 -14.65 18.88
C ASP A 264 -19.38 -13.91 18.38
N HIS A 265 -19.55 -12.86 17.57
CA HIS A 265 -18.50 -12.00 17.02
C HIS A 265 -18.81 -10.53 17.33
N PRO A 266 -18.71 -10.09 18.58
CA PRO A 266 -18.98 -8.70 18.94
C PRO A 266 -18.01 -7.74 18.24
N ARG A 267 -18.40 -6.48 18.08
CA ARG A 267 -17.55 -5.45 17.50
C ARG A 267 -16.25 -5.32 18.29
N LEU A 268 -15.10 -5.47 17.61
CA LEU A 268 -13.79 -5.44 18.25
C LEU A 268 -13.22 -4.04 18.41
N TYR A 269 -13.60 -3.10 17.54
CA TYR A 269 -13.07 -1.74 17.50
C TYR A 269 -14.20 -0.72 17.54
N GLN A 270 -14.01 0.37 18.29
CA GLN A 270 -14.94 1.49 18.21
C GLN A 270 -14.87 2.16 16.83
N PRO A 271 -15.98 2.66 16.28
CA PRO A 271 -15.98 3.44 15.05
C PRO A 271 -15.13 4.72 15.19
N PHE A 272 -14.35 5.07 14.17
CA PHE A 272 -13.50 6.26 14.18
C PHE A 272 -13.34 6.87 12.78
N VAL A 273 -13.01 8.14 12.71
CA VAL A 273 -12.66 8.84 11.49
C VAL A 273 -11.21 8.50 11.10
N TYR A 274 -10.98 8.11 9.85
CA TYR A 274 -9.66 7.68 9.36
C TYR A 274 -8.55 8.71 9.64
N GLU A 275 -8.81 9.99 9.40
CA GLU A 275 -7.82 11.04 9.59
C GLU A 275 -7.40 11.18 11.07
N ASP A 276 -8.32 10.97 12.00
CA ASP A 276 -8.01 11.01 13.45
C ASP A 276 -7.12 9.82 13.85
N PHE A 277 -7.37 8.65 13.27
CA PHE A 277 -6.50 7.49 13.45
C PHE A 277 -5.08 7.75 12.91
N ARG A 278 -4.96 8.36 11.73
CA ARG A 278 -3.64 8.75 11.20
C ARG A 278 -2.89 9.70 12.11
N LYS A 279 -3.57 10.74 12.60
CA LYS A 279 -2.99 11.70 13.56
C LYS A 279 -2.56 11.00 14.85
N LEU A 280 -3.37 10.08 15.37
CA LEU A 280 -3.05 9.27 16.54
C LEU A 280 -1.78 8.46 16.33
N ARG A 281 -1.66 7.71 15.21
CA ARG A 281 -0.46 6.95 14.87
C ARG A 281 0.80 7.81 14.84
N VAL A 282 0.75 8.96 14.17
CA VAL A 282 1.88 9.88 14.02
C VAL A 282 2.26 10.48 15.38
N SER A 283 1.29 11.02 16.13
CA SER A 283 1.54 11.69 17.42
C SER A 283 2.09 10.74 18.48
N LYS A 284 1.65 9.48 18.48
CA LYS A 284 2.11 8.46 19.42
C LYS A 284 3.32 7.66 18.91
N LYS A 285 3.79 7.90 17.65
CA LYS A 285 4.85 7.13 16.99
C LYS A 285 4.57 5.62 16.95
N MET A 286 3.30 5.24 16.80
CA MET A 286 2.83 3.86 16.76
C MET A 286 2.70 3.40 15.30
N HIS A 287 3.73 2.76 14.78
CA HIS A 287 3.81 2.46 13.35
C HIS A 287 3.65 0.97 12.99
N THR A 288 3.56 0.08 13.98
CA THR A 288 3.50 -1.38 13.77
C THR A 288 2.15 -1.99 14.16
N GLY A 289 1.05 -1.24 14.01
CA GLY A 289 -0.32 -1.70 14.25
C GLY A 289 -0.81 -1.54 15.69
N GLU A 290 0.06 -1.16 16.62
CA GLU A 290 -0.26 -1.00 18.05
C GLU A 290 -1.26 0.12 18.33
N ALA A 291 -1.41 1.09 17.44
CA ALA A 291 -2.41 2.16 17.57
C ALA A 291 -3.85 1.64 17.58
N LEU A 292 -4.11 0.47 16.98
CA LEU A 292 -5.43 -0.16 16.98
C LEU A 292 -5.86 -0.63 18.38
N GLU A 293 -4.91 -0.99 19.24
CA GLU A 293 -5.23 -1.43 20.60
C GLU A 293 -5.85 -0.29 21.45
N LEU A 294 -5.57 0.99 21.07
CA LEU A 294 -6.20 2.15 21.73
C LEU A 294 -7.67 2.35 21.33
N LEU A 295 -8.11 1.70 20.26
CA LEU A 295 -9.46 1.77 19.72
C LEU A 295 -10.25 0.48 19.95
N ARG A 296 -9.64 -0.50 20.63
CA ARG A 296 -10.25 -1.79 20.88
C ARG A 296 -11.34 -1.69 21.97
N LEU A 297 -12.48 -2.34 21.72
CA LEU A 297 -13.53 -2.56 22.71
C LEU A 297 -13.20 -3.82 23.51
N TRP A 298 -13.42 -3.77 24.82
CA TRP A 298 -13.15 -4.86 25.76
C TRP A 298 -14.43 -5.65 26.08
#